data_fd956eb0bffc20c70726cb34a6a30ea6
#
_entry.id   fd956eb0bffc20c70726cb34a6a30ea6
#
_cell.length_a   1.000
_cell.length_b   1.000
_cell.length_c   1.000
_cell.angle_alpha   90.00
_cell.angle_beta   90.00
_cell.angle_gamma   90.00
#
_symmetry.space_group_name_H-M   'P 1'
#
loop_
_entity.id
_entity.type
_entity.pdbx_description
1 polymer ?
#
loop_
_entity_poly.entity_id
_entity_poly.type
_entity_poly.pdbx_seq_one_letter_code
_entity_poly.pdbx_strand_id
1 'polypeptide(L)'
;AKAAGEKVTPAQIDKQLMVVERNEAALRAIESVEAAGGKAHYRSVNLLDGPALTAVVDEIRHQHGRIDVLIHAGGIEISRSLADKDYAQFSLVYDIKADGFFSLMRAAKDMPIGATVAFSSVAGRFGNNGQTDYSAANDLLCKLTSSLRRRRPDTKGIVIDWTAWGEIGMATRGSIPR
;
A
#
# COMPACT_ATOMS: atom_id res chain seq x y z
N ALA A 1 20.98 21.27 4.89
CA ALA A 1 21.09 20.95 6.34
C ALA A 1 22.46 21.34 6.92
N LYS A 2 23.59 20.90 6.33
CA LYS A 2 24.93 21.32 6.81
C LYS A 2 25.16 22.84 6.73
N ALA A 3 24.56 23.53 5.77
CA ALA A 3 24.65 24.98 5.62
C ALA A 3 23.88 25.77 6.70
N ALA A 4 22.95 25.13 7.41
CA ALA A 4 22.14 25.73 8.46
C ALA A 4 22.65 25.46 9.89
N GLY A 5 23.80 24.78 10.04
CA GLY A 5 24.41 24.49 11.35
C GLY A 5 23.68 23.43 12.18
N GLU A 6 22.68 22.73 11.65
CA GLU A 6 21.94 21.67 12.34
C GLU A 6 22.74 20.34 12.32
N LYS A 7 22.85 19.69 13.49
CA LYS A 7 23.38 18.33 13.60
C LYS A 7 22.33 17.35 13.10
N VAL A 8 22.40 16.97 11.82
CA VAL A 8 21.50 15.99 11.22
C VAL A 8 22.09 14.60 11.35
N THR A 9 21.33 13.66 11.88
CA THR A 9 21.74 12.25 12.00
C THR A 9 21.57 11.53 10.66
N PRO A 10 22.35 10.46 10.37
CA PRO A 10 22.14 9.63 9.16
C PRO A 10 20.68 9.17 9.01
N ALA A 11 20.02 8.74 10.06
CA ALA A 11 18.63 8.32 10.03
C ALA A 11 17.64 9.43 9.62
N GLN A 12 17.93 10.69 9.98
CA GLN A 12 17.13 11.84 9.55
C GLN A 12 17.35 12.13 8.06
N ILE A 13 18.57 11.96 7.56
CA ILE A 13 18.89 12.10 6.13
C ILE A 13 18.17 11.03 5.34
N ASP A 14 18.24 9.77 5.77
CA ASP A 14 17.56 8.65 5.10
C ASP A 14 16.05 8.87 5.05
N LYS A 15 15.44 9.35 6.13
CA LYS A 15 14.01 9.69 6.17
C LYS A 15 13.64 10.78 5.16
N GLN A 16 14.46 11.82 5.04
CA GLN A 16 14.23 12.90 4.07
C GLN A 16 14.43 12.40 2.64
N LEU A 17 15.46 11.60 2.40
CA LEU A 17 15.73 10.99 1.09
C LEU A 17 14.56 10.11 0.64
N MET A 18 14.01 9.27 1.53
CA MET A 18 12.83 8.44 1.24
C MET A 18 11.60 9.27 0.82
N VAL A 19 11.42 10.47 1.37
CA VAL A 19 10.34 11.37 0.95
C VAL A 19 10.57 11.88 -0.47
N VAL A 20 11.81 12.30 -0.78
CA VAL A 20 12.18 12.77 -2.11
C VAL A 20 12.00 11.66 -3.15
N GLU A 21 12.54 10.47 -2.89
CA GLU A 21 12.42 9.29 -3.78
C GLU A 21 10.96 8.93 -4.05
N ARG A 22 10.11 8.99 -3.02
CA ARG A 22 8.68 8.72 -3.17
C ARG A 22 7.98 9.76 -4.05
N ASN A 23 8.30 11.03 -3.84
CA ASN A 23 7.72 12.11 -4.63
C ASN A 23 8.18 12.02 -6.10
N GLU A 24 9.45 11.71 -6.33
CA GLU A 24 10.00 11.47 -7.67
C GLU A 24 9.32 10.29 -8.35
N ALA A 25 9.13 9.18 -7.64
CA ALA A 25 8.43 8.01 -8.17
C ALA A 25 6.97 8.33 -8.54
N ALA A 26 6.27 9.12 -7.70
CA ALA A 26 4.92 9.57 -7.99
C ALA A 26 4.87 10.48 -9.24
N LEU A 27 5.81 11.41 -9.36
CA LEU A 27 5.90 12.29 -10.52
C LEU A 27 6.17 11.50 -11.82
N ARG A 28 7.14 10.59 -11.79
CA ARG A 28 7.44 9.70 -12.94
C ARG A 28 6.23 8.85 -13.35
N ALA A 29 5.44 8.38 -12.38
CA ALA A 29 4.22 7.62 -12.67
C ALA A 29 3.18 8.49 -13.38
N ILE A 30 2.97 9.73 -12.93
CA ILE A 30 2.08 10.71 -13.55
C ILE A 30 2.53 10.98 -15.00
N GLU A 31 3.80 11.35 -15.17
CA GLU A 31 4.39 11.63 -16.49
C GLU A 31 4.28 10.44 -17.45
N SER A 32 4.47 9.22 -16.96
CA SER A 32 4.35 8.00 -17.77
C SER A 32 2.92 7.76 -18.25
N VAL A 33 1.92 8.02 -17.41
CA VAL A 33 0.50 7.93 -17.77
C VAL A 33 0.15 8.98 -18.83
N GLU A 34 0.60 10.22 -18.64
CA GLU A 34 0.33 11.32 -19.56
C GLU A 34 1.03 11.12 -20.91
N ALA A 35 2.27 10.66 -20.90
CA ALA A 35 3.03 10.31 -22.11
C ALA A 35 2.36 9.18 -22.92
N ALA A 36 1.66 8.28 -22.24
CA ALA A 36 0.86 7.23 -22.88
C ALA A 36 -0.53 7.72 -23.37
N GLY A 37 -0.83 9.02 -23.27
CA GLY A 37 -2.11 9.61 -23.66
C GLY A 37 -3.22 9.45 -22.61
N GLY A 38 -2.90 8.99 -21.42
CA GLY A 38 -3.81 8.90 -20.28
C GLY A 38 -3.92 10.21 -19.51
N LYS A 39 -4.78 10.22 -18.49
CA LYS A 39 -4.91 11.33 -17.55
C LYS A 39 -4.67 10.84 -16.13
N ALA A 40 -3.74 11.46 -15.43
CA ALA A 40 -3.42 11.11 -14.04
C ALA A 40 -4.05 12.12 -13.07
N HIS A 41 -4.63 11.60 -11.98
CA HIS A 41 -5.16 12.39 -10.88
C HIS A 41 -4.50 11.94 -9.58
N TYR A 42 -3.55 12.70 -9.08
CA TYR A 42 -2.85 12.38 -7.84
C TYR A 42 -3.61 12.92 -6.62
N ARG A 43 -3.77 12.08 -5.61
CA ARG A 43 -4.31 12.46 -4.29
C ARG A 43 -3.42 11.85 -3.20
N SER A 44 -2.91 12.69 -2.32
CA SER A 44 -2.18 12.23 -1.13
C SER A 44 -3.17 11.96 0.00
N VAL A 45 -3.42 10.69 0.31
CA VAL A 45 -4.40 10.28 1.32
C VAL A 45 -3.80 9.20 2.23
N ASN A 46 -4.04 9.32 3.52
CA ASN A 46 -3.74 8.26 4.47
C ASN A 46 -4.81 7.16 4.35
N LEU A 47 -4.39 5.92 4.06
CA LEU A 47 -5.29 4.77 3.94
C LEU A 47 -6.06 4.45 5.24
N LEU A 48 -5.58 4.92 6.39
CA LEU A 48 -6.24 4.77 7.69
C LEU A 48 -7.23 5.90 8.01
N ASP A 49 -7.28 6.94 7.17
CA ASP A 49 -8.25 8.02 7.29
C ASP A 49 -9.49 7.71 6.44
N GLY A 50 -10.45 7.02 7.05
CA GLY A 50 -11.69 6.60 6.39
C GLY A 50 -12.49 7.76 5.79
N PRO A 51 -12.70 8.89 6.50
CA PRO A 51 -13.34 10.08 5.95
C PRO A 51 -12.62 10.63 4.71
N ALA A 52 -11.30 10.80 4.74
CA ALA A 52 -10.52 11.28 3.60
C ALA A 52 -10.59 10.32 2.41
N LEU A 53 -10.51 9.01 2.64
CA LEU A 53 -10.72 8.00 1.60
C LEU A 53 -12.12 8.09 0.98
N THR A 54 -13.13 8.24 1.82
CA THR A 54 -14.53 8.35 1.34
C THR A 54 -14.68 9.59 0.44
N ALA A 55 -14.12 10.72 0.82
CA ALA A 55 -14.16 11.94 0.02
C ALA A 55 -13.54 11.75 -1.37
N VAL A 56 -12.38 11.07 -1.47
CA VAL A 56 -11.75 10.77 -2.76
C VAL A 56 -12.59 9.81 -3.59
N VAL A 57 -13.14 8.77 -2.98
CA VAL A 57 -14.00 7.80 -3.70
C VAL A 57 -15.30 8.47 -4.16
N ASP A 58 -15.85 9.39 -3.38
CA ASP A 58 -17.04 10.17 -3.76
C ASP A 58 -16.74 11.11 -4.93
N GLU A 59 -15.57 11.75 -4.96
CA GLU A 59 -15.12 12.52 -6.12
C GLU A 59 -15.10 11.64 -7.39
N ILE A 60 -14.50 10.45 -7.32
CA ILE A 60 -14.45 9.49 -8.43
C ILE A 60 -15.87 9.04 -8.83
N ARG A 61 -16.74 8.79 -7.85
CA ARG A 61 -18.14 8.39 -8.09
C ARG A 61 -18.90 9.45 -8.87
N HIS A 62 -18.76 10.72 -8.49
CA HIS A 62 -19.41 11.84 -9.17
C HIS A 62 -18.88 12.06 -10.58
N GLN A 63 -17.58 11.88 -10.79
CA GLN A 63 -16.94 12.12 -12.09
C GLN A 63 -17.11 10.98 -13.09
N HIS A 64 -17.08 9.73 -12.61
CA HIS A 64 -16.95 8.56 -13.47
C HIS A 64 -18.05 7.49 -13.24
N GLY A 65 -18.71 7.48 -12.10
CA GLY A 65 -19.77 6.52 -11.76
C GLY A 65 -19.28 5.09 -11.52
N ARG A 66 -18.04 4.74 -11.89
CA ARG A 66 -17.47 3.40 -11.79
C ARG A 66 -15.95 3.43 -11.64
N ILE A 67 -15.40 2.32 -11.20
CA ILE A 67 -13.96 2.02 -11.23
C ILE A 67 -13.77 0.75 -12.07
N ASP A 68 -12.99 0.81 -13.15
CA ASP A 68 -12.70 -0.38 -13.94
C ASP A 68 -11.73 -1.31 -13.23
N VAL A 69 -10.66 -0.78 -12.67
CA VAL A 69 -9.69 -1.55 -11.89
C VAL A 69 -9.29 -0.75 -10.65
N LEU A 70 -9.51 -1.35 -9.48
CA LEU A 70 -9.06 -0.84 -8.19
C LEU A 70 -7.82 -1.62 -7.76
N ILE A 71 -6.69 -0.92 -7.60
CA ILE A 71 -5.42 -1.53 -7.19
C ILE A 71 -5.07 -1.10 -5.77
N HIS A 72 -4.89 -2.06 -4.87
CA HIS A 72 -4.34 -1.84 -3.54
C HIS A 72 -2.91 -2.35 -3.48
N ALA A 73 -1.97 -1.42 -3.47
CA ALA A 73 -0.54 -1.68 -3.33
C ALA A 73 0.06 -0.96 -2.10
N GLY A 74 -0.79 -0.46 -1.21
CA GLY A 74 -0.36 0.15 0.05
C GLY A 74 0.31 -0.86 0.98
N GLY A 75 1.36 -0.43 1.66
CA GLY A 75 2.06 -1.26 2.64
C GLY A 75 3.40 -0.68 3.03
N ILE A 76 3.81 -1.04 4.22
CA ILE A 76 5.16 -0.81 4.75
C ILE A 76 5.66 -2.11 5.37
N GLU A 77 6.95 -2.18 5.61
CA GLU A 77 7.61 -3.32 6.23
C GLU A 77 8.57 -2.83 7.31
N ILE A 78 8.51 -3.43 8.50
CA ILE A 78 9.41 -3.20 9.63
C ILE A 78 9.74 -4.58 10.22
N SER A 79 10.83 -5.19 9.74
CA SER A 79 11.25 -6.52 10.22
C SER A 79 11.86 -6.44 11.61
N ARG A 80 11.28 -7.18 12.55
CA ARG A 80 11.80 -7.41 13.92
C ARG A 80 11.29 -8.74 14.43
N SER A 81 12.04 -9.40 15.32
CA SER A 81 11.52 -10.55 16.04
C SER A 81 10.27 -10.16 16.83
N LEU A 82 9.35 -11.10 17.03
CA LEU A 82 8.09 -10.80 17.74
C LEU A 82 8.33 -10.31 19.16
N ALA A 83 9.38 -10.81 19.83
CA ALA A 83 9.75 -10.40 21.19
C ALA A 83 10.24 -8.94 21.27
N ASP A 84 10.82 -8.43 20.18
CA ASP A 84 11.39 -7.07 20.11
C ASP A 84 10.49 -6.09 19.36
N LYS A 85 9.34 -6.56 18.87
CA LYS A 85 8.43 -5.75 18.08
C LYS A 85 7.50 -4.93 18.97
N ASP A 86 7.56 -3.62 18.82
CA ASP A 86 6.62 -2.70 19.45
C ASP A 86 5.21 -2.87 18.85
N TYR A 87 4.21 -2.81 19.72
CA TYR A 87 2.80 -2.92 19.32
C TYR A 87 2.40 -1.86 18.29
N ALA A 88 2.86 -0.63 18.44
CA ALA A 88 2.58 0.43 17.48
C ALA A 88 3.18 0.14 16.08
N GLN A 89 4.37 -0.45 16.04
CA GLN A 89 4.97 -0.91 14.78
C GLN A 89 4.18 -2.06 14.17
N PHE A 90 3.76 -3.02 14.99
CA PHE A 90 2.91 -4.12 14.54
C PHE A 90 1.62 -3.60 13.91
N SER A 91 0.86 -2.77 14.65
CA SER A 91 -0.38 -2.18 14.16
C SER A 91 -0.15 -1.37 12.89
N LEU A 92 0.88 -0.54 12.83
CA LEU A 92 1.15 0.29 11.65
C LEU A 92 1.36 -0.56 10.39
N VAL A 93 2.16 -1.62 10.47
CA VAL A 93 2.41 -2.53 9.34
C VAL A 93 1.14 -3.28 8.92
N TYR A 94 0.41 -3.78 9.90
CA TYR A 94 -0.80 -4.55 9.68
C TYR A 94 -1.94 -3.68 9.13
N ASP A 95 -2.22 -2.56 9.81
CA ASP A 95 -3.39 -1.72 9.54
C ASP A 95 -3.29 -1.04 8.17
N ILE A 96 -2.13 -0.51 7.78
CA ILE A 96 -1.97 0.11 6.45
C ILE A 96 -2.36 -0.87 5.35
N LYS A 97 -1.97 -2.13 5.49
CA LYS A 97 -2.22 -3.13 4.46
C LYS A 97 -3.62 -3.73 4.55
N ALA A 98 -4.03 -4.18 5.71
CA ALA A 98 -5.30 -4.88 5.91
C ALA A 98 -6.48 -3.91 6.07
N ASP A 99 -6.41 -3.00 7.04
CA ASP A 99 -7.48 -2.05 7.30
C ASP A 99 -7.56 -0.98 6.22
N GLY A 100 -6.42 -0.60 5.62
CA GLY A 100 -6.39 0.27 4.46
C GLY A 100 -7.16 -0.30 3.27
N PHE A 101 -6.98 -1.59 2.97
CA PHE A 101 -7.78 -2.25 1.92
C PHE A 101 -9.26 -2.34 2.28
N PHE A 102 -9.56 -2.74 3.52
CA PHE A 102 -10.93 -2.80 4.01
C PHE A 102 -11.63 -1.44 3.93
N SER A 103 -10.97 -0.37 4.38
CA SER A 103 -11.49 0.99 4.35
C SER A 103 -11.75 1.48 2.92
N LEU A 104 -10.86 1.17 1.99
CA LEU A 104 -11.02 1.49 0.59
C LEU A 104 -12.23 0.76 -0.03
N MET A 105 -12.37 -0.53 0.24
CA MET A 105 -13.53 -1.32 -0.22
C MET A 105 -14.84 -0.88 0.42
N ARG A 106 -14.80 -0.43 1.68
CA ARG A 106 -15.96 0.14 2.37
C ARG A 106 -16.39 1.47 1.77
N ALA A 107 -15.45 2.37 1.46
CA ALA A 107 -15.72 3.63 0.78
C ALA A 107 -16.36 3.41 -0.61
N ALA A 108 -15.91 2.38 -1.31
CA ALA A 108 -16.38 2.02 -2.65
C ALA A 108 -17.54 0.98 -2.65
N LYS A 109 -18.21 0.74 -1.51
CA LYS A 109 -19.18 -0.36 -1.35
C LYS A 109 -20.29 -0.38 -2.39
N ASP A 110 -20.83 0.79 -2.75
CA ASP A 110 -21.97 0.95 -3.66
C ASP A 110 -21.53 1.36 -5.09
N MET A 111 -20.25 1.26 -5.39
CA MET A 111 -19.68 1.65 -6.68
C MET A 111 -19.43 0.42 -7.55
N PRO A 112 -19.81 0.42 -8.82
CA PRO A 112 -19.43 -0.64 -9.74
C PRO A 112 -17.89 -0.69 -9.87
N ILE A 113 -17.32 -1.88 -9.63
CA ILE A 113 -15.88 -2.13 -9.76
C ILE A 113 -15.69 -3.35 -10.67
N GLY A 114 -14.98 -3.20 -11.78
CA GLY A 114 -14.74 -4.28 -12.72
C GLY A 114 -13.75 -5.32 -12.17
N ALA A 115 -12.63 -4.87 -11.63
CA ALA A 115 -11.65 -5.73 -10.98
C ALA A 115 -11.03 -5.06 -9.76
N THR A 116 -10.67 -5.88 -8.76
CA THR A 116 -9.86 -5.47 -7.61
C THR A 116 -8.57 -6.28 -7.61
N VAL A 117 -7.43 -5.59 -7.55
CA VAL A 117 -6.10 -6.20 -7.50
C VAL A 117 -5.45 -5.82 -6.17
N ALA A 118 -5.13 -6.80 -5.34
CA ALA A 118 -4.42 -6.59 -4.08
C ALA A 118 -2.99 -7.16 -4.18
N PHE A 119 -1.99 -6.33 -3.90
CA PHE A 119 -0.60 -6.74 -3.81
C PHE A 119 -0.33 -7.32 -2.42
N SER A 120 -0.31 -8.63 -2.35
CA SER A 120 0.07 -9.42 -1.20
C SER A 120 1.56 -9.77 -1.26
N SER A 121 1.98 -10.80 -0.58
CA SER A 121 3.37 -11.29 -0.54
C SER A 121 3.40 -12.79 -0.35
N VAL A 122 4.43 -13.43 -0.89
CA VAL A 122 4.77 -14.83 -0.56
C VAL A 122 4.96 -15.03 0.94
N ALA A 123 5.35 -13.98 1.68
CA ALA A 123 5.41 -14.00 3.15
C ALA A 123 4.05 -14.27 3.81
N GLY A 124 2.93 -13.92 3.16
CA GLY A 124 1.59 -14.25 3.64
C GLY A 124 1.27 -15.74 3.53
N ARG A 125 1.97 -16.49 2.69
CA ARG A 125 1.78 -17.94 2.51
C ARG A 125 2.74 -18.77 3.33
N PHE A 126 3.99 -18.37 3.39
CA PHE A 126 5.08 -19.18 3.94
C PHE A 126 5.66 -18.57 5.21
N GLY A 127 5.22 -17.39 5.61
CA GLY A 127 5.86 -16.61 6.66
C GLY A 127 7.21 -16.04 6.21
N ASN A 128 7.78 -15.21 7.07
CA ASN A 128 9.19 -14.81 6.97
C ASN A 128 9.68 -14.38 8.35
N ASN A 129 10.95 -14.62 8.63
CA ASN A 129 11.55 -14.27 9.91
C ASN A 129 11.41 -12.76 10.18
N GLY A 130 10.96 -12.39 11.39
CA GLY A 130 10.76 -11.01 11.79
C GLY A 130 9.58 -10.28 11.15
N GLN A 131 8.75 -10.93 10.33
CA GLN A 131 7.65 -10.33 9.58
C GLN A 131 6.27 -10.86 9.98
N THR A 132 6.04 -11.11 11.24
CA THR A 132 4.76 -11.70 11.74
C THR A 132 3.54 -10.83 11.37
N ASP A 133 3.63 -9.52 11.62
CA ASP A 133 2.62 -8.52 11.26
C ASP A 133 2.41 -8.42 9.74
N TYR A 134 3.49 -8.35 8.99
CA TYR A 134 3.48 -8.26 7.55
C TYR A 134 2.89 -9.54 6.92
N SER A 135 3.29 -10.70 7.41
CA SER A 135 2.76 -11.99 6.95
C SER A 135 1.27 -12.13 7.25
N ALA A 136 0.84 -11.78 8.47
CA ALA A 136 -0.56 -11.82 8.87
C ALA A 136 -1.43 -10.88 8.02
N ALA A 137 -0.97 -9.64 7.77
CA ALA A 137 -1.68 -8.67 6.94
C ALA A 137 -1.82 -9.15 5.48
N ASN A 138 -0.76 -9.74 4.92
CA ASN A 138 -0.78 -10.27 3.55
C ASN A 138 -1.69 -11.49 3.41
N ASP A 139 -1.71 -12.42 4.39
CA ASP A 139 -2.68 -13.53 4.37
C ASP A 139 -4.11 -13.02 4.49
N LEU A 140 -4.37 -12.00 5.35
CA LEU A 140 -5.70 -11.40 5.46
C LEU A 140 -6.16 -10.78 4.14
N LEU A 141 -5.28 -10.11 3.37
CA LEU A 141 -5.66 -9.61 2.04
C LEU A 141 -6.21 -10.72 1.13
N CYS A 142 -5.60 -11.89 1.16
CA CYS A 142 -6.08 -13.05 0.40
C CYS A 142 -7.48 -13.48 0.86
N LYS A 143 -7.73 -13.51 2.18
CA LYS A 143 -9.04 -13.87 2.75
C LYS A 143 -10.10 -12.81 2.43
N LEU A 144 -9.77 -11.52 2.56
CA LEU A 144 -10.66 -10.40 2.24
C LEU A 144 -11.05 -10.44 0.75
N THR A 145 -10.09 -10.66 -0.15
CA THR A 145 -10.39 -10.75 -1.58
C THR A 145 -11.24 -11.98 -1.91
N SER A 146 -11.02 -13.10 -1.25
CA SER A 146 -11.87 -14.29 -1.40
C SER A 146 -13.30 -14.04 -0.91
N SER A 147 -13.46 -13.32 0.21
CA SER A 147 -14.77 -12.89 0.71
C SER A 147 -15.45 -11.90 -0.25
N LEU A 148 -14.67 -11.00 -0.83
CA LEU A 148 -15.15 -10.01 -1.80
C LEU A 148 -15.79 -10.67 -3.02
N ARG A 149 -15.18 -11.71 -3.57
CA ARG A 149 -15.73 -12.48 -4.73
C ARG A 149 -17.14 -12.99 -4.48
N ARG A 150 -17.45 -13.37 -3.23
CA ARG A 150 -18.79 -13.85 -2.85
C ARG A 150 -19.80 -12.72 -2.72
N ARG A 151 -19.36 -11.57 -2.21
CA ARG A 151 -20.23 -10.41 -1.97
C ARG A 151 -20.45 -9.54 -3.20
N ARG A 152 -19.52 -9.60 -4.15
CA ARG A 152 -19.50 -8.81 -5.38
C ARG A 152 -19.16 -9.72 -6.57
N PRO A 153 -20.08 -10.57 -7.02
CA PRO A 153 -19.83 -11.56 -8.06
C PRO A 153 -19.43 -10.94 -9.40
N ASP A 154 -19.85 -9.69 -9.64
CA ASP A 154 -19.51 -8.94 -10.86
C ASP A 154 -18.12 -8.28 -10.81
N THR A 155 -17.43 -8.33 -9.65
CA THR A 155 -16.08 -7.80 -9.48
C THR A 155 -15.05 -8.92 -9.50
N LYS A 156 -14.10 -8.89 -10.44
CA LYS A 156 -12.98 -9.84 -10.44
C LYS A 156 -12.04 -9.53 -9.27
N GLY A 157 -11.92 -10.45 -8.32
CA GLY A 157 -10.96 -10.34 -7.21
C GLY A 157 -9.65 -11.04 -7.56
N ILE A 158 -8.54 -10.32 -7.56
CA ILE A 158 -7.19 -10.82 -7.86
C ILE A 158 -6.29 -10.47 -6.66
N VAL A 159 -5.49 -11.44 -6.24
CA VAL A 159 -4.40 -11.24 -5.27
C VAL A 159 -3.11 -11.72 -5.91
N ILE A 160 -2.08 -10.92 -5.79
CA ILE A 160 -0.74 -11.26 -6.27
C ILE A 160 0.15 -11.48 -5.07
N ASP A 161 0.53 -12.73 -4.81
CA ASP A 161 1.52 -13.07 -3.79
C ASP A 161 2.92 -12.74 -4.33
N TRP A 162 3.30 -11.47 -4.21
CA TRP A 162 4.52 -10.93 -4.80
C TRP A 162 5.77 -11.38 -4.05
N THR A 163 6.87 -11.52 -4.78
CA THR A 163 8.19 -11.76 -4.20
C THR A 163 9.01 -10.46 -4.15
N ALA A 164 10.25 -10.52 -3.66
CA ALA A 164 11.14 -9.37 -3.63
C ALA A 164 11.49 -8.89 -5.05
N TRP A 165 11.55 -7.58 -5.24
CA TRP A 165 12.06 -6.98 -6.46
C TRP A 165 13.60 -7.04 -6.50
N GLY A 166 14.19 -7.24 -7.66
CA GLY A 166 15.64 -7.43 -7.79
C GLY A 166 16.46 -6.18 -7.46
N GLU A 167 16.03 -5.00 -7.90
CA GLU A 167 16.81 -3.77 -7.80
C GLU A 167 16.11 -2.62 -7.09
N ILE A 168 14.80 -2.75 -6.82
CA ILE A 168 13.97 -1.70 -6.24
C ILE A 168 13.09 -2.23 -5.12
N GLY A 169 12.55 -1.33 -4.31
CA GLY A 169 11.55 -1.67 -3.30
C GLY A 169 12.14 -1.96 -1.92
N MET A 170 11.32 -2.54 -1.06
CA MET A 170 11.64 -2.74 0.36
C MET A 170 12.81 -3.72 0.58
N ALA A 171 12.96 -4.72 -0.28
CA ALA A 171 13.99 -5.75 -0.14
C ALA A 171 15.43 -5.22 -0.32
N THR A 172 15.61 -4.12 -1.06
CA THR A 172 16.93 -3.53 -1.28
C THR A 172 17.42 -2.65 -0.13
N ARG A 173 16.54 -2.32 0.81
CA ARG A 173 16.82 -1.40 1.93
C ARG A 173 17.45 -2.07 3.15
N GLY A 174 17.76 -3.37 3.08
CA GLY A 174 18.43 -4.10 4.18
C GLY A 174 17.56 -4.34 5.42
N SER A 175 16.27 -3.99 5.38
CA SER A 175 15.32 -4.22 6.46
C SER A 175 14.85 -5.67 6.56
N ILE A 176 14.98 -6.45 5.49
CA ILE A 176 14.59 -7.85 5.46
C ILE A 176 15.77 -8.71 5.90
N PRO A 177 15.66 -9.55 6.94
CA PRO A 177 16.69 -10.50 7.33
C PRO A 177 17.03 -11.44 6.16
N ARG A 178 18.31 -11.68 5.93
CA ARG A 178 18.80 -12.63 4.92
C ARG A 178 18.70 -14.05 5.43
#